data_5a041697a249026a674edc5481ee2c6d
#
_entry.id   5a041697a249026a674edc5481ee2c6d
#
_cell.length_a   1.000
_cell.length_b   1.000
_cell.length_c   1.000
_cell.angle_alpha   90.00
_cell.angle_beta   90.00
_cell.angle_gamma   90.00
#
_symmetry.space_group_name_H-M   'P 1'
#
loop_
_entity.id
_entity.type
_entity.pdbx_description
1 polymer ?
#
loop_
_entity_poly.entity_id
_entity_poly.type
_entity_poly.pdbx_seq_one_letter_code
_entity_poly.pdbx_strand_id
1 'polypeptide(L)'
;QPISRIVVAGAALELLAWRSPILKRTLRSISHRYYISDTEVNHIAHNLALKSATHVIVPIHWDSSIDAGFLAKAEVKGIKINRLNGLHGHVHLSPGIHASKVSDPPKVLVRMLKGDGIHDADELSSIPDSALNGLEITSANEEEYDGNAWLLDRELSRHDGVITQSVTLASEAALLGTPTLLVTKAKRGFINRLQDDGYPLFVWSEPCEGDGWQNILAQFLAGMHLTDAIETEEWPAARDQLAAYLSMKLID
;
A
#
# COMPACT_ATOMS: atom_id res chain seq x y z
N GLN A 1 -4.09 10.61 -33.30
CA GLN A 1 -5.34 10.75 -32.54
C GLN A 1 -5.09 11.69 -31.36
N PRO A 2 -5.98 12.62 -31.05
CA PRO A 2 -5.80 13.45 -29.87
C PRO A 2 -5.79 12.57 -28.62
N ILE A 3 -4.91 12.90 -27.65
CA ILE A 3 -4.86 12.22 -26.35
C ILE A 3 -6.20 12.52 -25.67
N SER A 4 -7.11 11.55 -25.63
CA SER A 4 -8.42 11.70 -25.01
C SER A 4 -8.43 11.38 -23.51
N ARG A 5 -7.34 10.76 -23.02
CA ARG A 5 -7.21 10.31 -21.63
C ARG A 5 -5.83 10.54 -21.11
N ILE A 6 -5.74 10.91 -19.84
CA ILE A 6 -4.50 10.94 -19.07
C ILE A 6 -4.76 10.32 -17.71
N VAL A 7 -3.88 9.42 -17.32
CA VAL A 7 -3.85 8.87 -15.97
C VAL A 7 -2.75 9.61 -15.22
N VAL A 8 -3.11 10.27 -14.15
CA VAL A 8 -2.15 10.93 -13.27
C VAL A 8 -1.90 10.01 -12.09
N ALA A 9 -0.78 9.34 -12.13
CA ALA A 9 -0.21 8.68 -10.97
C ALA A 9 0.64 9.72 -10.23
N GLY A 10 0.12 10.24 -9.13
CA GLY A 10 0.79 11.27 -8.33
C GLY A 10 0.65 12.70 -8.86
N ALA A 11 1.06 13.66 -8.05
CA ALA A 11 0.90 15.10 -8.26
C ALA A 11 1.85 15.73 -9.31
N ALA A 12 2.79 14.96 -9.85
CA ALA A 12 3.89 15.52 -10.65
C ALA A 12 3.43 16.23 -11.93
N LEU A 13 2.47 15.67 -12.66
CA LEU A 13 1.94 16.27 -13.88
C LEU A 13 1.15 17.55 -13.62
N GLU A 14 0.46 17.64 -12.51
CA GLU A 14 -0.29 18.83 -12.14
C GLU A 14 0.60 19.97 -11.65
N LEU A 15 1.69 19.66 -10.94
CA LEU A 15 2.69 20.66 -10.56
C LEU A 15 3.35 21.28 -11.80
N LEU A 16 3.63 20.47 -12.84
CA LEU A 16 4.16 20.96 -14.12
C LEU A 16 3.13 21.80 -14.87
N ALA A 17 1.86 21.36 -14.89
CA ALA A 17 0.76 22.07 -15.53
C ALA A 17 0.46 23.41 -14.85
N TRP A 18 0.68 23.51 -13.55
CA TRP A 18 0.46 24.77 -12.82
C TRP A 18 1.43 25.88 -13.23
N ARG A 19 2.63 25.51 -13.67
CA ARG A 19 3.67 26.46 -14.14
C ARG A 19 3.57 26.81 -15.63
N SER A 20 2.78 26.07 -16.41
CA SER A 20 2.64 26.28 -17.84
C SER A 20 1.19 26.52 -18.25
N PRO A 21 0.81 27.75 -18.69
CA PRO A 21 -0.53 28.04 -19.19
C PRO A 21 -0.93 27.18 -20.39
N ILE A 22 0.02 26.81 -21.24
CA ILE A 22 -0.21 25.97 -22.43
C ILE A 22 -0.57 24.54 -21.96
N LEU A 23 0.24 23.97 -21.05
CA LEU A 23 -0.03 22.63 -20.53
C LEU A 23 -1.35 22.57 -19.77
N LYS A 24 -1.67 23.61 -19.00
CA LYS A 24 -2.96 23.74 -18.31
C LYS A 24 -4.14 23.76 -19.28
N ARG A 25 -4.01 24.47 -20.41
CA ARG A 25 -5.05 24.51 -21.45
C ARG A 25 -5.21 23.16 -22.12
N THR A 26 -4.10 22.50 -22.46
CA THR A 26 -4.09 21.15 -23.04
C THR A 26 -4.72 20.12 -22.10
N LEU A 27 -4.36 20.13 -20.81
CA LEU A 27 -4.96 19.22 -19.82
C LEU A 27 -6.48 19.45 -19.68
N ARG A 28 -6.94 20.69 -19.72
CA ARG A 28 -8.37 21.02 -19.67
C ARG A 28 -9.16 20.56 -20.90
N SER A 29 -8.50 20.39 -22.03
CA SER A 29 -9.15 19.84 -23.24
C SER A 29 -9.31 18.33 -23.22
N ILE A 30 -8.67 17.64 -22.24
CA ILE A 30 -8.81 16.20 -22.06
C ILE A 30 -10.07 15.93 -21.25
N SER A 31 -11.02 15.20 -21.82
CA SER A 31 -12.33 14.97 -21.21
C SER A 31 -12.27 14.10 -19.95
N HIS A 32 -11.32 13.16 -19.89
CA HIS A 32 -11.17 12.23 -18.77
C HIS A 32 -9.77 12.32 -18.16
N ARG A 33 -9.73 12.78 -16.92
CA ARG A 33 -8.52 12.91 -16.12
C ARG A 33 -8.71 12.10 -14.85
N TYR A 34 -8.02 10.97 -14.76
CA TYR A 34 -8.10 10.04 -13.63
C TYR A 34 -7.02 10.35 -12.62
N TYR A 35 -7.42 10.39 -11.36
CA TYR A 35 -6.53 10.36 -10.22
C TYR A 35 -6.75 9.05 -9.47
N ILE A 36 -5.69 8.27 -9.30
CA ILE A 36 -5.71 7.00 -8.58
C ILE A 36 -4.97 7.24 -7.27
N SER A 37 -5.61 6.95 -6.14
CA SER A 37 -4.99 7.03 -4.82
C SER A 37 -5.21 5.74 -4.07
N ASP A 38 -4.14 5.25 -3.46
CA ASP A 38 -4.09 4.07 -2.60
C ASP A 38 -4.07 4.42 -1.11
N THR A 39 -3.93 5.70 -0.78
CA THR A 39 -3.77 6.17 0.60
C THR A 39 -4.59 7.42 0.88
N GLU A 40 -5.21 7.46 2.06
CA GLU A 40 -6.04 8.56 2.55
C GLU A 40 -5.26 9.82 2.93
N VAL A 41 -3.97 9.68 3.25
CA VAL A 41 -3.22 10.77 3.90
C VAL A 41 -2.32 11.59 2.96
N ASN A 42 -2.38 11.36 1.65
CA ASN A 42 -1.61 12.14 0.69
C ASN A 42 -2.31 13.47 0.36
N HIS A 43 -2.46 14.33 1.37
CA HIS A 43 -3.26 15.56 1.27
C HIS A 43 -2.76 16.52 0.20
N ILE A 44 -1.45 16.54 -0.09
CA ILE A 44 -0.87 17.40 -1.14
C ILE A 44 -1.36 16.93 -2.50
N ALA A 45 -1.22 15.65 -2.81
CA ALA A 45 -1.69 15.08 -4.07
C ALA A 45 -3.21 15.16 -4.22
N HIS A 46 -3.96 14.92 -3.13
CA HIS A 46 -5.41 15.07 -3.09
C HIS A 46 -5.85 16.50 -3.45
N ASN A 47 -5.26 17.52 -2.83
CA ASN A 47 -5.56 18.90 -3.10
C ASN A 47 -5.23 19.32 -4.54
N LEU A 48 -4.19 18.74 -5.14
CA LEU A 48 -3.87 18.95 -6.55
C LEU A 48 -4.87 18.25 -7.47
N ALA A 49 -5.23 17.01 -7.17
CA ALA A 49 -6.22 16.25 -7.93
C ALA A 49 -7.59 16.97 -7.98
N LEU A 50 -8.04 17.55 -6.86
CA LEU A 50 -9.29 18.32 -6.79
C LEU A 50 -9.33 19.55 -7.70
N LYS A 51 -8.20 19.96 -8.30
CA LYS A 51 -8.14 21.10 -9.22
C LYS A 51 -8.38 20.71 -10.68
N SER A 52 -8.13 19.46 -11.04
CA SER A 52 -8.12 19.06 -12.45
C SER A 52 -8.71 17.69 -12.73
N ALA A 53 -8.77 16.78 -11.77
CA ALA A 53 -9.35 15.45 -11.98
C ALA A 53 -10.84 15.53 -12.34
N THR A 54 -11.27 14.65 -13.21
CA THR A 54 -12.70 14.40 -13.51
C THR A 54 -13.17 13.11 -12.86
N HIS A 55 -12.23 12.22 -12.56
CA HIS A 55 -12.48 10.94 -11.92
C HIS A 55 -11.43 10.69 -10.85
N VAL A 56 -11.88 10.16 -9.72
CA VAL A 56 -11.04 9.66 -8.63
C VAL A 56 -11.29 8.16 -8.52
N ILE A 57 -10.23 7.38 -8.38
CA ILE A 57 -10.28 5.94 -8.15
C ILE A 57 -9.57 5.67 -6.83
N VAL A 58 -10.29 5.08 -5.88
CA VAL A 58 -9.80 4.72 -4.55
C VAL A 58 -10.18 3.30 -4.18
N PRO A 59 -9.47 2.63 -3.26
CA PRO A 59 -9.89 1.34 -2.74
C PRO A 59 -11.28 1.40 -2.08
N ILE A 60 -12.00 0.27 -2.08
CA ILE A 60 -13.32 0.19 -1.45
C ILE A 60 -13.26 0.48 0.06
N HIS A 61 -12.13 0.18 0.69
CA HIS A 61 -11.89 0.34 2.14
C HIS A 61 -11.31 1.69 2.53
N TRP A 62 -11.53 2.68 1.71
CA TRP A 62 -11.10 4.04 2.00
C TRP A 62 -11.72 4.57 3.29
N ASP A 63 -10.89 4.96 4.25
CA ASP A 63 -11.32 5.57 5.49
C ASP A 63 -11.45 7.09 5.34
N SER A 64 -12.67 7.56 5.18
CA SER A 64 -12.95 9.00 5.04
C SER A 64 -12.75 9.80 6.32
N SER A 65 -12.51 9.15 7.47
CA SER A 65 -12.23 9.86 8.73
C SER A 65 -10.84 10.47 8.75
N ILE A 66 -9.91 9.92 7.96
CA ILE A 66 -8.51 10.36 7.90
C ILE A 66 -8.11 11.01 6.57
N ASP A 67 -9.03 11.14 5.60
CA ASP A 67 -8.76 11.69 4.26
C ASP A 67 -8.82 13.22 4.18
N ALA A 68 -8.93 13.91 5.29
CA ALA A 68 -9.12 15.37 5.40
C ALA A 68 -10.29 15.92 4.54
N GLY A 69 -11.32 15.09 4.37
CA GLY A 69 -12.50 15.42 3.58
C GLY A 69 -12.25 15.41 2.07
N PHE A 70 -11.29 14.65 1.59
CA PHE A 70 -10.95 14.59 0.17
C PHE A 70 -12.11 14.10 -0.69
N LEU A 71 -12.73 12.96 -0.35
CA LEU A 71 -13.84 12.43 -1.14
C LEU A 71 -15.07 13.35 -1.10
N ALA A 72 -15.41 13.92 0.07
CA ALA A 72 -16.50 14.86 0.18
C ALA A 72 -16.27 16.11 -0.70
N LYS A 73 -15.05 16.64 -0.73
CA LYS A 73 -14.68 17.75 -1.61
C LYS A 73 -14.75 17.38 -3.10
N ALA A 74 -14.40 16.13 -3.44
CA ALA A 74 -14.50 15.62 -4.80
C ALA A 74 -15.97 15.57 -5.27
N GLU A 75 -16.87 15.05 -4.43
CA GLU A 75 -18.32 15.02 -4.70
C GLU A 75 -18.90 16.42 -4.93
N VAL A 76 -18.61 17.38 -4.03
CA VAL A 76 -19.06 18.78 -4.17
C VAL A 76 -18.58 19.39 -5.48
N LYS A 77 -17.42 18.99 -5.99
CA LYS A 77 -16.88 19.46 -7.28
C LYS A 77 -17.41 18.70 -8.49
N GLY A 78 -18.29 17.72 -8.32
CA GLY A 78 -18.82 16.89 -9.40
C GLY A 78 -17.77 15.91 -9.99
N ILE A 79 -16.70 15.61 -9.24
CA ILE A 79 -15.70 14.61 -9.64
C ILE A 79 -16.31 13.23 -9.39
N LYS A 80 -16.26 12.36 -10.41
CA LYS A 80 -16.78 11.00 -10.29
C LYS A 80 -15.85 10.15 -9.42
N ILE A 81 -16.38 9.51 -8.38
CA ILE A 81 -15.65 8.63 -7.48
C ILE A 81 -15.93 7.20 -7.89
N ASN A 82 -14.88 6.45 -8.20
CA ASN A 82 -14.93 5.04 -8.50
C ASN A 82 -14.19 4.27 -7.40
N ARG A 83 -14.77 3.19 -6.92
CA ARG A 83 -14.19 2.36 -5.88
C ARG A 83 -13.71 1.04 -6.46
N LEU A 84 -12.43 0.72 -6.22
CA LEU A 84 -11.87 -0.58 -6.56
C LEU A 84 -12.28 -1.61 -5.52
N ASN A 85 -12.76 -2.76 -5.98
CA ASN A 85 -12.98 -3.90 -5.12
C ASN A 85 -11.65 -4.59 -4.84
N GLY A 86 -10.97 -4.12 -3.83
CA GLY A 86 -9.65 -4.59 -3.41
C GLY A 86 -8.69 -3.45 -3.11
N LEU A 87 -7.47 -3.81 -2.73
CA LEU A 87 -6.36 -2.93 -2.43
C LEU A 87 -5.48 -2.74 -3.66
N HIS A 88 -4.58 -1.74 -3.63
CA HIS A 88 -3.63 -1.52 -4.72
C HIS A 88 -2.74 -2.74 -4.98
N GLY A 89 -2.35 -3.49 -3.94
CA GLY A 89 -1.59 -4.73 -4.08
C GLY A 89 -2.27 -5.77 -4.97
N HIS A 90 -3.59 -5.88 -4.94
CA HIS A 90 -4.35 -6.77 -5.82
C HIS A 90 -4.24 -6.39 -7.31
N VAL A 91 -3.80 -5.18 -7.63
CA VAL A 91 -3.63 -4.72 -9.02
C VAL A 91 -2.32 -5.22 -9.62
N HIS A 92 -1.24 -5.28 -8.84
CA HIS A 92 0.10 -5.52 -9.37
C HIS A 92 0.77 -6.80 -8.86
N LEU A 93 0.38 -7.31 -7.69
CA LEU A 93 0.93 -8.56 -7.18
C LEU A 93 0.33 -9.78 -7.90
N SER A 94 1.05 -10.88 -7.86
CA SER A 94 0.59 -12.18 -8.37
C SER A 94 0.16 -13.08 -7.22
N PRO A 95 -1.10 -13.58 -7.20
CA PRO A 95 -1.57 -14.47 -6.14
C PRO A 95 -0.86 -15.82 -6.17
N GLY A 96 -0.84 -16.50 -5.02
CA GLY A 96 -0.46 -17.92 -4.95
C GLY A 96 1.05 -18.22 -4.93
N ILE A 97 1.90 -17.25 -4.62
CA ILE A 97 3.34 -17.46 -4.46
C ILE A 97 3.63 -17.63 -2.96
N HIS A 98 3.43 -18.81 -2.41
CA HIS A 98 3.76 -19.08 -0.99
C HIS A 98 4.89 -20.09 -0.86
N ALA A 99 5.79 -19.82 0.09
CA ALA A 99 6.69 -20.84 0.59
C ALA A 99 5.88 -21.86 1.41
N SER A 100 5.90 -23.13 1.01
CA SER A 100 5.12 -24.17 1.68
C SER A 100 5.77 -24.72 2.95
N LYS A 101 6.95 -24.22 3.35
CA LYS A 101 7.70 -24.73 4.50
C LYS A 101 8.58 -23.64 5.11
N VAL A 102 8.47 -23.47 6.41
CA VAL A 102 9.32 -22.55 7.18
C VAL A 102 10.76 -23.05 7.21
N SER A 103 11.70 -22.14 7.01
CA SER A 103 13.14 -22.39 7.08
C SER A 103 13.60 -22.64 8.53
N ASP A 104 14.74 -23.27 8.70
CA ASP A 104 15.38 -23.44 10.00
C ASP A 104 16.85 -22.97 9.91
N PRO A 105 17.21 -21.81 10.45
CA PRO A 105 16.35 -20.82 11.14
C PRO A 105 15.38 -20.10 10.18
N PRO A 106 14.27 -19.53 10.72
CA PRO A 106 13.32 -18.79 9.91
C PRO A 106 13.96 -17.58 9.22
N LYS A 107 13.64 -17.38 7.93
CA LYS A 107 14.14 -16.27 7.11
C LYS A 107 13.20 -15.08 7.19
N VAL A 108 13.70 -13.94 7.67
CA VAL A 108 12.90 -12.74 7.86
C VAL A 108 13.49 -11.56 7.10
N LEU A 109 12.65 -10.93 6.27
CA LEU A 109 13.01 -9.68 5.63
C LEU A 109 12.71 -8.53 6.58
N VAL A 110 13.70 -7.67 6.82
CA VAL A 110 13.57 -6.51 7.70
C VAL A 110 13.78 -5.22 6.90
N ARG A 111 12.79 -4.34 6.93
CA ARG A 111 12.88 -3.01 6.34
C ARG A 111 12.47 -1.94 7.33
N MET A 112 13.44 -1.14 7.76
CA MET A 112 13.23 0.01 8.62
C MET A 112 13.22 1.29 7.78
N LEU A 113 12.41 2.27 8.16
CA LEU A 113 12.38 3.59 7.54
C LEU A 113 13.46 4.48 8.17
N LYS A 114 14.05 5.37 7.39
CA LYS A 114 15.07 6.33 7.87
C LYS A 114 14.49 7.51 8.65
N GLY A 115 13.17 7.73 8.55
CA GLY A 115 12.49 8.85 9.20
C GLY A 115 12.63 10.19 8.48
N ASP A 116 13.18 10.22 7.27
CA ASP A 116 13.37 11.43 6.45
C ASP A 116 12.28 11.62 5.37
N GLY A 117 11.36 10.66 5.24
CA GLY A 117 10.21 10.74 4.35
C GLY A 117 9.12 11.69 4.85
N ILE A 118 8.37 12.28 3.91
CA ILE A 118 7.24 13.19 4.21
C ILE A 118 6.17 12.53 5.10
N HIS A 119 6.11 11.20 5.08
CA HIS A 119 5.15 10.38 5.84
C HIS A 119 5.76 9.71 7.08
N ASP A 120 7.06 9.89 7.32
CA ASP A 120 7.82 9.26 8.40
C ASP A 120 7.94 10.18 9.63
N ALA A 121 7.14 11.26 9.68
CA ALA A 121 7.23 12.30 10.69
C ALA A 121 6.86 11.84 12.11
N ASP A 122 6.32 10.63 12.27
CA ASP A 122 6.06 10.05 13.57
C ASP A 122 7.32 9.34 14.07
N GLU A 123 7.67 9.55 15.35
CA GLU A 123 8.80 8.86 16.00
C GLU A 123 8.65 7.34 15.82
N LEU A 124 9.53 6.78 15.02
CA LEU A 124 9.56 5.34 14.78
C LEU A 124 10.29 4.66 15.94
N SER A 125 9.66 3.66 16.53
CA SER A 125 10.30 2.84 17.55
C SER A 125 11.36 1.95 16.89
N SER A 126 12.57 1.93 17.47
CA SER A 126 13.58 0.95 17.07
C SER A 126 13.16 -0.45 17.52
N ILE A 127 13.38 -1.43 16.64
CA ILE A 127 13.17 -2.83 16.98
C ILE A 127 14.41 -3.32 17.74
N PRO A 128 14.27 -3.86 18.96
CA PRO A 128 15.40 -4.37 19.71
C PRO A 128 16.08 -5.55 18.98
N ASP A 129 17.40 -5.61 18.98
CA ASP A 129 18.17 -6.73 18.41
C ASP A 129 17.74 -8.08 18.98
N SER A 130 17.31 -8.11 20.24
CA SER A 130 16.79 -9.31 20.89
C SER A 130 15.56 -9.90 20.21
N ALA A 131 14.77 -9.08 19.51
CA ALA A 131 13.61 -9.52 18.73
C ALA A 131 14.02 -10.30 17.46
N LEU A 132 15.26 -10.14 17.03
CA LEU A 132 15.80 -10.75 15.83
C LEU A 132 16.62 -12.01 16.12
N ASN A 133 16.81 -12.36 17.40
CA ASN A 133 17.58 -13.52 17.80
C ASN A 133 16.96 -14.83 17.27
N GLY A 134 17.79 -15.68 16.67
CA GLY A 134 17.34 -16.96 16.14
C GLY A 134 16.69 -16.89 14.74
N LEU A 135 16.74 -15.73 14.11
CA LEU A 135 16.24 -15.52 12.74
C LEU A 135 17.41 -15.31 11.76
N GLU A 136 17.24 -15.76 10.52
CA GLU A 136 18.09 -15.39 9.39
C GLU A 136 17.57 -14.11 8.78
N ILE A 137 18.30 -13.00 8.94
CA ILE A 137 17.84 -11.67 8.56
C ILE A 137 18.32 -11.27 7.17
N THR A 138 17.39 -10.85 6.31
CA THR A 138 17.68 -10.13 5.07
C THR A 138 17.33 -8.66 5.27
N SER A 139 18.33 -7.76 5.23
CA SER A 139 18.08 -6.32 5.27
C SER A 139 17.55 -5.85 3.92
N ALA A 140 16.45 -5.10 3.95
CA ALA A 140 15.84 -4.46 2.78
C ALA A 140 15.78 -2.94 2.93
N ASN A 141 16.69 -2.36 3.71
CA ASN A 141 16.85 -0.91 3.82
C ASN A 141 17.29 -0.32 2.47
N GLU A 142 16.84 0.89 2.17
CA GLU A 142 17.00 1.50 0.83
C GLU A 142 18.43 1.57 0.30
N GLU A 143 19.42 1.68 1.19
CA GLU A 143 20.85 1.73 0.82
C GLU A 143 21.50 0.35 0.68
N GLU A 144 20.91 -0.68 1.26
CA GLU A 144 21.50 -2.01 1.38
C GLU A 144 20.83 -3.02 0.45
N TYR A 145 19.60 -2.70 -0.02
CA TYR A 145 18.83 -3.61 -0.85
C TYR A 145 19.27 -3.52 -2.31
N ASP A 146 19.88 -4.58 -2.79
CA ASP A 146 20.32 -4.76 -4.17
C ASP A 146 19.33 -5.59 -5.02
N GLY A 147 18.18 -5.94 -4.44
CA GLY A 147 17.14 -6.73 -5.07
C GLY A 147 16.41 -5.99 -6.19
N ASN A 148 15.74 -6.76 -7.04
CA ASN A 148 14.93 -6.23 -8.13
C ASN A 148 13.51 -5.90 -7.64
N ALA A 149 13.20 -4.61 -7.54
CA ALA A 149 11.87 -4.13 -7.12
C ALA A 149 10.70 -4.66 -7.98
N TRP A 150 10.96 -5.04 -9.24
CA TRP A 150 9.96 -5.66 -10.12
C TRP A 150 9.64 -7.11 -9.77
N LEU A 151 10.43 -7.72 -8.89
CA LEU A 151 10.25 -9.09 -8.40
C LEU A 151 9.93 -9.11 -6.90
N LEU A 152 9.43 -8.00 -6.36
CA LEU A 152 9.15 -7.84 -4.94
C LEU A 152 8.21 -8.93 -4.41
N ASP A 153 7.19 -9.30 -5.18
CA ASP A 153 6.27 -10.39 -4.85
C ASP A 153 7.00 -11.72 -4.59
N ARG A 154 8.01 -12.03 -5.41
CA ARG A 154 8.84 -13.23 -5.25
C ARG A 154 9.79 -13.13 -4.08
N GLU A 155 10.34 -11.95 -3.83
CA GLU A 155 11.21 -11.73 -2.68
C GLU A 155 10.44 -11.88 -1.37
N LEU A 156 9.27 -11.25 -1.26
CA LEU A 156 8.42 -11.35 -0.08
C LEU A 156 8.00 -12.79 0.20
N SER A 157 7.62 -13.55 -0.84
CA SER A 157 7.18 -14.95 -0.70
C SER A 157 8.31 -15.96 -0.45
N ARG A 158 9.57 -15.56 -0.56
CA ARG A 158 10.73 -16.39 -0.19
C ARG A 158 11.09 -16.32 1.28
N HIS A 159 10.53 -15.36 2.01
CA HIS A 159 10.78 -15.18 3.42
C HIS A 159 9.64 -15.78 4.25
N ASP A 160 9.97 -16.31 5.40
CA ASP A 160 9.03 -16.89 6.35
C ASP A 160 8.27 -15.81 7.11
N GLY A 161 8.80 -14.58 7.12
CA GLY A 161 8.16 -13.42 7.71
C GLY A 161 8.78 -12.11 7.24
N VAL A 162 8.04 -11.02 7.49
CA VAL A 162 8.49 -9.65 7.22
C VAL A 162 8.33 -8.80 8.46
N ILE A 163 9.35 -8.03 8.84
CA ILE A 163 9.28 -7.01 9.87
C ILE A 163 9.54 -5.66 9.21
N THR A 164 8.60 -4.72 9.32
CA THR A 164 8.73 -3.45 8.60
C THR A 164 8.02 -2.30 9.28
N GLN A 165 8.48 -1.07 8.99
CA GLN A 165 7.79 0.18 9.27
C GLN A 165 7.05 0.72 8.05
N SER A 166 7.28 0.13 6.87
CA SER A 166 6.62 0.52 5.63
C SER A 166 5.22 -0.10 5.53
N VAL A 167 4.20 0.75 5.58
CA VAL A 167 2.79 0.34 5.47
C VAL A 167 2.50 -0.36 4.13
N THR A 168 3.08 0.13 3.04
CA THR A 168 2.92 -0.45 1.70
C THR A 168 3.52 -1.86 1.65
N LEU A 169 4.78 -2.01 2.07
CA LEU A 169 5.44 -3.31 2.07
C LEU A 169 4.70 -4.31 2.97
N ALA A 170 4.23 -3.86 4.14
CA ALA A 170 3.46 -4.71 5.03
C ALA A 170 2.17 -5.21 4.40
N SER A 171 1.43 -4.33 3.71
CA SER A 171 0.19 -4.73 3.04
C SER A 171 0.45 -5.72 1.90
N GLU A 172 1.51 -5.51 1.13
CA GLU A 172 1.89 -6.41 0.03
C GLU A 172 2.33 -7.78 0.54
N ALA A 173 3.15 -7.84 1.58
CA ALA A 173 3.58 -9.09 2.19
C ALA A 173 2.39 -9.87 2.78
N ALA A 174 1.51 -9.19 3.53
CA ALA A 174 0.32 -9.80 4.11
C ALA A 174 -0.64 -10.33 3.02
N LEU A 175 -0.85 -9.58 1.93
CA LEU A 175 -1.66 -10.03 0.79
C LEU A 175 -1.10 -11.30 0.13
N LEU A 176 0.21 -11.45 0.11
CA LEU A 176 0.87 -12.67 -0.38
C LEU A 176 0.82 -13.82 0.65
N GLY A 177 0.25 -13.58 1.85
CA GLY A 177 0.17 -14.56 2.93
C GLY A 177 1.44 -14.68 3.76
N THR A 178 2.45 -13.82 3.53
CA THR A 178 3.65 -13.80 4.34
C THR A 178 3.36 -13.12 5.68
N PRO A 179 3.55 -13.80 6.82
CA PRO A 179 3.39 -13.22 8.15
C PRO A 179 4.18 -11.93 8.29
N THR A 180 3.52 -10.86 8.70
CA THR A 180 4.12 -9.54 8.68
C THR A 180 3.91 -8.80 9.99
N LEU A 181 5.00 -8.36 10.63
CA LEU A 181 4.98 -7.45 11.78
C LEU A 181 5.21 -6.03 11.30
N LEU A 182 4.16 -5.22 11.34
CA LEU A 182 4.18 -3.80 10.99
C LEU A 182 4.34 -2.97 12.27
N VAL A 183 5.47 -2.26 12.40
CA VAL A 183 5.75 -1.37 13.54
C VAL A 183 5.53 0.07 13.10
N THR A 184 4.34 0.64 13.37
CA THR A 184 3.96 1.98 12.90
C THR A 184 2.83 2.58 13.71
N LYS A 185 2.83 3.91 13.83
CA LYS A 185 1.68 4.70 14.32
C LYS A 185 0.72 5.13 13.20
N ALA A 186 1.11 4.90 11.96
CA ALA A 186 0.32 5.31 10.79
C ALA A 186 -1.00 4.54 10.72
N LYS A 187 -2.10 5.28 10.53
CA LYS A 187 -3.43 4.72 10.32
C LYS A 187 -3.78 4.71 8.83
N ARG A 188 -4.29 3.59 8.34
CA ARG A 188 -4.78 3.42 6.97
C ARG A 188 -5.99 2.49 6.99
N GLY A 189 -7.00 2.77 6.20
CA GLY A 189 -8.20 1.93 6.13
C GLY A 189 -7.89 0.49 5.71
N PHE A 190 -6.94 0.31 4.82
CA PHE A 190 -6.57 -1.02 4.36
C PHE A 190 -5.82 -1.88 5.39
N ILE A 191 -5.13 -1.28 6.38
CA ILE A 191 -4.49 -2.03 7.47
C ILE A 191 -5.56 -2.75 8.28
N ASN A 192 -6.56 -2.01 8.75
CA ASN A 192 -7.65 -2.58 9.52
C ASN A 192 -8.37 -3.66 8.71
N ARG A 193 -8.60 -3.39 7.44
CA ARG A 193 -9.28 -4.34 6.56
C ARG A 193 -8.50 -5.64 6.39
N LEU A 194 -7.18 -5.58 6.21
CA LEU A 194 -6.35 -6.79 6.13
C LEU A 194 -6.44 -7.63 7.40
N GLN A 195 -6.46 -6.98 8.57
CA GLN A 195 -6.63 -7.68 9.84
C GLN A 195 -8.02 -8.29 9.98
N ASP A 196 -9.08 -7.56 9.61
CA ASP A 196 -10.47 -8.03 9.66
C ASP A 196 -10.71 -9.21 8.70
N ASP A 197 -10.06 -9.21 7.54
CA ASP A 197 -10.12 -10.29 6.56
C ASP A 197 -9.22 -11.50 6.92
N GLY A 198 -8.51 -11.43 8.07
CA GLY A 198 -7.70 -12.55 8.57
C GLY A 198 -6.33 -12.71 7.90
N TYR A 199 -5.86 -11.71 7.16
CA TYR A 199 -4.49 -11.73 6.65
C TYR A 199 -3.46 -11.72 7.78
N PRO A 200 -2.27 -12.35 7.63
CA PRO A 200 -1.28 -12.51 8.68
C PRO A 200 -0.52 -11.20 8.93
N LEU A 201 -1.25 -10.14 9.32
CA LEU A 201 -0.74 -8.81 9.60
C LEU A 201 -0.84 -8.49 11.08
N PHE A 202 0.30 -8.40 11.73
CA PHE A 202 0.47 -8.03 13.14
C PHE A 202 0.91 -6.57 13.20
N VAL A 203 0.17 -5.73 13.93
CA VAL A 203 0.44 -4.28 13.97
C VAL A 203 0.81 -3.86 15.39
N TRP A 204 1.92 -3.12 15.50
CA TRP A 204 2.38 -2.54 16.73
C TRP A 204 2.61 -1.04 16.58
N SER A 205 2.06 -0.24 17.50
CA SER A 205 2.08 1.23 17.43
C SER A 205 2.74 1.91 18.63
N GLU A 206 3.19 1.14 19.62
CA GLU A 206 3.80 1.61 20.84
C GLU A 206 5.32 1.35 20.83
N PRO A 207 6.10 1.82 21.84
CA PRO A 207 7.49 1.43 21.98
C PRO A 207 7.66 -0.10 22.00
N CYS A 208 8.75 -0.59 21.40
CA CYS A 208 9.02 -2.05 21.29
C CYS A 208 9.56 -2.62 22.59
N GLU A 209 8.80 -2.49 23.66
CA GLU A 209 9.15 -2.90 25.04
C GLU A 209 7.91 -3.39 25.81
N GLY A 210 8.15 -4.08 26.92
CA GLY A 210 7.11 -4.57 27.81
C GLY A 210 6.34 -5.79 27.29
N ASP A 211 5.34 -6.22 28.08
CA ASP A 211 4.61 -7.46 27.84
C ASP A 211 3.77 -7.42 26.55
N GLY A 212 3.24 -6.25 26.19
CA GLY A 212 2.46 -6.07 24.96
C GLY A 212 3.31 -6.32 23.72
N TRP A 213 4.52 -5.78 23.69
CA TRP A 213 5.49 -6.04 22.62
C TRP A 213 5.86 -7.51 22.52
N GLN A 214 6.19 -8.15 23.66
CA GLN A 214 6.53 -9.56 23.70
C GLN A 214 5.39 -10.44 23.19
N ASN A 215 4.15 -10.09 23.53
CA ASN A 215 2.98 -10.82 23.07
C ASN A 215 2.77 -10.73 21.55
N ILE A 216 2.83 -9.52 20.96
CA ILE A 216 2.66 -9.37 19.49
C ILE A 216 3.81 -10.00 18.72
N LEU A 217 5.03 -9.92 19.23
CA LEU A 217 6.20 -10.59 18.67
C LEU A 217 6.01 -12.11 18.67
N ALA A 218 5.55 -12.67 19.81
CA ALA A 218 5.27 -14.11 19.92
C ALA A 218 4.17 -14.57 18.94
N GLN A 219 3.12 -13.75 18.76
CA GLN A 219 2.07 -14.03 17.75
C GLN A 219 2.62 -14.02 16.34
N PHE A 220 3.46 -13.05 16.00
CA PHE A 220 4.11 -12.97 14.70
C PHE A 220 5.01 -14.21 14.44
N LEU A 221 5.85 -14.58 15.40
CA LEU A 221 6.72 -15.75 15.29
C LEU A 221 5.91 -17.06 15.16
N ALA A 222 4.83 -17.19 15.93
CA ALA A 222 3.92 -18.33 15.80
C ALA A 222 3.22 -18.33 14.42
N GLY A 223 2.88 -17.16 13.91
CA GLY A 223 2.26 -16.98 12.59
C GLY A 223 3.10 -17.52 11.43
N MET A 224 4.43 -17.50 11.54
CA MET A 224 5.32 -18.09 10.53
C MET A 224 5.14 -19.61 10.38
N HIS A 225 4.66 -20.28 11.42
CA HIS A 225 4.45 -21.72 11.43
C HIS A 225 3.02 -22.13 11.05
N LEU A 226 2.11 -21.16 10.88
CA LEU A 226 0.77 -21.42 10.42
C LEU A 226 0.78 -21.52 8.88
N THR A 227 0.88 -22.73 8.39
CA THR A 227 0.95 -23.05 6.94
C THR A 227 -0.40 -23.06 6.25
N ASP A 228 -1.47 -22.75 6.94
CA ASP A 228 -2.78 -22.62 6.31
C ASP A 228 -2.73 -21.42 5.36
N ALA A 229 -2.52 -21.74 4.09
CA ALA A 229 -2.62 -20.77 3.03
C ALA A 229 -3.92 -20.00 3.22
N ILE A 230 -3.84 -18.68 3.30
CA ILE A 230 -5.04 -17.88 3.11
C ILE A 230 -5.53 -18.29 1.74
N GLU A 231 -6.72 -18.91 1.70
CA GLU A 231 -7.32 -19.34 0.46
C GLU A 231 -7.49 -18.08 -0.40
N THR A 232 -6.55 -17.88 -1.31
CA THR A 232 -6.59 -16.79 -2.29
C THR A 232 -7.57 -17.11 -3.41
N GLU A 233 -8.52 -18.00 -3.17
CA GLU A 233 -9.51 -18.45 -4.17
C GLU A 233 -10.33 -17.28 -4.73
N GLU A 234 -10.40 -16.17 -3.98
CA GLU A 234 -11.11 -14.98 -4.43
C GLU A 234 -10.19 -13.74 -4.41
N TRP A 235 -9.06 -13.83 -5.08
CA TRP A 235 -8.27 -12.61 -5.32
C TRP A 235 -9.17 -11.58 -6.02
N PRO A 236 -9.42 -10.41 -5.43
CA PRO A 236 -10.37 -9.45 -5.98
C PRO A 236 -10.03 -9.07 -7.41
N ALA A 237 -11.03 -8.91 -8.25
CA ALA A 237 -10.89 -8.49 -9.65
C ALA A 237 -10.49 -7.02 -9.80
N ALA A 238 -9.68 -6.48 -8.87
CA ALA A 238 -9.28 -5.07 -8.83
C ALA A 238 -8.51 -4.65 -10.09
N ARG A 239 -7.65 -5.53 -10.61
CA ARG A 239 -6.91 -5.29 -11.86
C ARG A 239 -7.84 -5.11 -13.06
N ASP A 240 -8.79 -6.02 -13.22
CA ASP A 240 -9.74 -5.98 -14.33
C ASP A 240 -10.71 -4.79 -14.19
N GLN A 241 -11.14 -4.51 -12.97
CA GLN A 241 -11.98 -3.36 -12.67
C GLN A 241 -11.26 -2.04 -12.95
N LEU A 242 -9.98 -1.92 -12.58
CA LEU A 242 -9.17 -0.75 -12.90
C LEU A 242 -9.01 -0.61 -14.42
N ALA A 243 -8.69 -1.71 -15.10
CA ALA A 243 -8.60 -1.74 -16.56
C ALA A 243 -9.92 -1.32 -17.21
N ALA A 244 -11.05 -1.78 -16.68
CA ALA A 244 -12.38 -1.37 -17.14
C ALA A 244 -12.61 0.14 -16.97
N TYR A 245 -12.33 0.70 -15.80
CA TYR A 245 -12.46 2.14 -15.55
C TYR A 245 -11.61 2.99 -16.51
N LEU A 246 -10.39 2.55 -16.81
CA LEU A 246 -9.50 3.24 -17.72
C LEU A 246 -9.85 3.01 -19.19
N SER A 247 -10.52 1.91 -19.50
CA SER A 247 -10.90 1.51 -20.88
C SER A 247 -12.32 1.93 -21.27
N MET A 248 -13.15 2.32 -20.31
CA MET A 248 -14.53 2.72 -20.59
C MET A 248 -14.56 3.76 -21.72
N LYS A 249 -15.01 3.31 -22.90
CA LYS A 249 -15.51 4.22 -23.93
C LYS A 249 -16.71 4.91 -23.30
N LEU A 250 -16.75 6.22 -23.36
CA LEU A 250 -17.98 6.94 -23.12
C LEU A 250 -19.01 6.39 -24.09
N ILE A 251 -19.99 5.73 -23.54
CA ILE A 251 -21.30 5.67 -24.15
C ILE A 251 -21.95 6.94 -23.63
N ASP A 252 -21.94 7.97 -24.45
CA ASP A 252 -22.75 9.17 -24.26
C ASP A 252 -24.22 8.81 -24.40
#